data_86da71a06c612f2ca2a6ffadd7fb1f05
#
_entry.id   86da71a06c612f2ca2a6ffadd7fb1f05
#
_cell.length_a   1.000
_cell.length_b   1.000
_cell.length_c   1.000
_cell.angle_alpha   90.00
_cell.angle_beta   90.00
_cell.angle_gamma   90.00
#
_symmetry.space_group_name_H-M   'P 1'
#
loop_
_entity.id
_entity.type
_entity.pdbx_description
1 polymer ?
#
loop_
_entity_poly.entity_id
_entity_poly.type
_entity_poly.pdbx_seq_one_letter_code
_entity_poly.pdbx_strand_id
1 'polypeptide(L)'
;MKKIASFTVDHDFIRPGMYVSRTDGDTVTYDLRTRRPNAGDYMDNITMHSVEHMFATYARGGRLGERVIYFGPMGCRTGFYLIMRDRDRRDDYEYVKETLEKIIAHDGEMFGASPKECGNYRELDLEAAKREAARYLRALKEREKAGKADLEYDRP
;
A
#
# COMPACT_ATOMS: atom_id res chain seq x y z
N MET A 1 -26.66 4.41 -13.36
CA MET A 1 -25.21 4.31 -13.62
C MET A 1 -24.67 3.09 -12.88
N LYS A 2 -23.80 2.29 -13.51
CA LYS A 2 -23.18 1.12 -12.87
C LYS A 2 -22.13 1.58 -11.85
N LYS A 3 -22.12 0.98 -10.64
CA LYS A 3 -21.12 1.30 -9.61
C LYS A 3 -19.72 0.86 -10.08
N ILE A 4 -18.70 1.65 -9.79
CA ILE A 4 -17.31 1.26 -10.01
C ILE A 4 -16.88 0.21 -8.97
N ALA A 5 -15.84 -0.56 -9.29
CA ALA A 5 -15.40 -1.70 -8.47
C ALA A 5 -15.14 -1.31 -7.00
N SER A 6 -14.49 -0.16 -6.76
CA SER A 6 -14.18 0.30 -5.41
C SER A 6 -15.41 0.61 -4.55
N PHE A 7 -16.57 0.87 -5.16
CA PHE A 7 -17.82 1.14 -4.44
C PHE A 7 -18.67 -0.12 -4.22
N THR A 8 -18.24 -1.26 -4.74
CA THR A 8 -18.93 -2.54 -4.55
C THR A 8 -18.39 -3.36 -3.38
N VAL A 9 -17.25 -2.98 -2.84
CA VAL A 9 -16.67 -3.61 -1.65
C VAL A 9 -17.33 -3.02 -0.40
N ASP A 10 -17.71 -3.90 0.53
CA ASP A 10 -18.33 -3.47 1.79
C ASP A 10 -17.25 -2.99 2.77
N HIS A 11 -17.13 -1.67 2.91
CA HIS A 11 -16.12 -1.03 3.74
C HIS A 11 -16.29 -1.30 5.24
N ASP A 12 -17.47 -1.74 5.69
CA ASP A 12 -17.68 -2.10 7.10
C ASP A 12 -16.87 -3.34 7.51
N PHE A 13 -16.53 -4.19 6.54
CA PHE A 13 -15.78 -5.43 6.78
C PHE A 13 -14.31 -5.36 6.39
N ILE A 14 -13.83 -4.25 5.82
CA ILE A 14 -12.42 -4.12 5.48
C ILE A 14 -11.60 -3.86 6.75
N ARG A 15 -10.59 -4.69 6.96
CA ARG A 15 -9.59 -4.54 8.04
C ARG A 15 -8.23 -4.22 7.41
N PRO A 16 -7.28 -3.63 8.16
CA PRO A 16 -5.92 -3.51 7.66
C PRO A 16 -5.39 -4.85 7.15
N GLY A 17 -4.89 -4.83 5.93
CA GLY A 17 -4.47 -6.04 5.23
C GLY A 17 -4.14 -5.75 3.77
N MET A 18 -3.93 -6.80 2.99
CA MET A 18 -3.74 -6.73 1.54
C MET A 18 -4.77 -7.59 0.85
N TYR A 19 -5.42 -7.02 -0.16
CA TYR A 19 -6.54 -7.68 -0.85
C TYR A 19 -6.41 -7.52 -2.35
N VAL A 20 -6.89 -8.52 -3.11
CA VAL A 20 -7.12 -8.36 -4.54
C VAL A 20 -8.40 -7.56 -4.73
N SER A 21 -8.26 -6.33 -5.23
CA SER A 21 -9.39 -5.46 -5.54
C SER A 21 -10.05 -5.87 -6.87
N ARG A 22 -9.23 -6.04 -7.92
CA ARG A 22 -9.70 -6.50 -9.23
C ARG A 22 -8.54 -7.03 -10.07
N THR A 23 -8.91 -7.81 -11.10
CA THR A 23 -7.98 -8.28 -12.12
C THR A 23 -8.45 -7.84 -13.50
N ASP A 24 -7.51 -7.39 -14.33
CA ASP A 24 -7.76 -6.96 -15.69
C ASP A 24 -6.69 -7.59 -16.60
N GLY A 25 -7.03 -8.67 -17.32
CA GLY A 25 -6.07 -9.44 -18.10
C GLY A 25 -4.97 -10.04 -17.22
N ASP A 26 -3.71 -9.71 -17.49
CA ASP A 26 -2.54 -10.11 -16.68
C ASP A 26 -2.26 -9.14 -15.53
N THR A 27 -3.03 -8.08 -15.39
CA THR A 27 -2.86 -7.03 -14.39
C THR A 27 -3.75 -7.27 -13.19
N VAL A 28 -3.19 -7.09 -11.99
CA VAL A 28 -3.91 -7.15 -10.72
C VAL A 28 -3.78 -5.82 -10.00
N THR A 29 -4.90 -5.33 -9.47
CA THR A 29 -4.94 -4.18 -8.57
C THR A 29 -5.12 -4.69 -7.15
N TYR A 30 -4.13 -4.41 -6.31
CA TYR A 30 -4.20 -4.72 -4.88
C TYR A 30 -4.66 -3.52 -4.08
N ASP A 31 -5.52 -3.79 -3.10
CA ASP A 31 -5.91 -2.86 -2.04
C ASP A 31 -4.95 -3.07 -0.87
N LEU A 32 -4.02 -2.14 -0.68
CA LEU A 32 -3.11 -2.14 0.47
C LEU A 32 -3.74 -1.29 1.56
N ARG A 33 -4.59 -1.92 2.37
CA ARG A 33 -5.35 -1.22 3.41
C ARG A 33 -4.52 -1.10 4.67
N THR A 34 -4.03 0.10 4.94
CA THR A 34 -3.15 0.38 6.09
C THR A 34 -3.93 0.75 7.33
N ARG A 35 -5.13 1.29 7.17
CA ARG A 35 -5.99 1.74 8.25
C ARG A 35 -7.43 1.25 8.08
N ARG A 36 -8.13 1.07 9.19
CA ARG A 36 -9.53 0.65 9.16
C ARG A 36 -10.41 1.76 8.60
N PRO A 37 -11.23 1.49 7.58
CA PRO A 37 -12.17 2.47 7.05
C PRO A 37 -13.18 2.94 8.09
N ASN A 38 -13.51 4.22 8.05
CA ASN A 38 -14.55 4.83 8.88
C ASN A 38 -14.37 4.68 10.40
N ALA A 39 -13.13 4.49 10.85
CA ALA A 39 -12.81 4.31 12.28
C ALA A 39 -12.25 5.58 12.94
N GLY A 40 -12.22 6.71 12.23
CA GLY A 40 -11.65 7.95 12.73
C GLY A 40 -10.12 7.96 12.80
N ASP A 41 -9.47 6.97 12.23
CA ASP A 41 -8.02 6.79 12.26
C ASP A 41 -7.47 6.85 10.83
N TYR A 42 -7.22 8.06 10.36
CA TYR A 42 -6.79 8.32 8.99
C TYR A 42 -5.33 8.77 8.95
N MET A 43 -4.62 8.40 7.87
CA MET A 43 -3.30 8.97 7.63
C MET A 43 -3.43 10.48 7.39
N ASP A 44 -2.52 11.29 7.95
CA ASP A 44 -2.40 12.66 7.50
C ASP A 44 -1.75 12.71 6.11
N ASN A 45 -1.85 13.87 5.45
CA ASN A 45 -1.34 14.02 4.08
C ASN A 45 0.18 13.82 4.00
N ILE A 46 0.93 14.25 5.00
CA ILE A 46 2.39 14.09 5.03
C ILE A 46 2.77 12.62 5.14
N THR A 47 2.13 11.87 6.03
CA THR A 47 2.36 10.42 6.15
C THR A 47 2.04 9.70 4.84
N MET A 48 0.88 9.98 4.26
CA MET A 48 0.44 9.36 3.02
C MET A 48 1.39 9.65 1.86
N HIS A 49 1.77 10.92 1.68
CA HIS A 49 2.70 11.35 0.65
C HIS A 49 4.10 10.73 0.82
N SER A 50 4.55 10.65 2.07
CA SER A 50 5.86 10.09 2.39
C SER A 50 5.94 8.58 2.16
N VAL A 51 4.89 7.84 2.51
CA VAL A 51 4.79 6.40 2.19
C VAL A 51 4.76 6.19 0.68
N GLU A 52 4.03 7.03 -0.07
CA GLU A 52 4.00 6.94 -1.52
C GLU A 52 5.41 7.01 -2.11
N HIS A 53 6.21 8.01 -1.74
CA HIS A 53 7.57 8.17 -2.25
C HIS A 53 8.48 6.99 -1.89
N MET A 54 8.46 6.59 -0.63
CA MET A 54 9.34 5.53 -0.15
C MET A 54 8.96 4.17 -0.74
N PHE A 55 7.68 3.85 -0.72
CA PHE A 55 7.20 2.57 -1.23
C PHE A 55 7.39 2.46 -2.76
N ALA A 56 6.98 3.47 -3.51
CA ALA A 56 7.10 3.46 -4.96
C ALA A 56 8.56 3.30 -5.41
N THR A 57 9.48 3.97 -4.76
CA THR A 57 10.90 3.91 -5.10
C THR A 57 11.47 2.51 -4.83
N TYR A 58 11.25 1.96 -3.65
CA TYR A 58 11.72 0.61 -3.32
C TYR A 58 11.02 -0.48 -4.13
N ALA A 59 9.72 -0.34 -4.39
CA ALA A 59 8.97 -1.32 -5.18
C ALA A 59 9.45 -1.37 -6.62
N ARG A 60 9.73 -0.22 -7.24
CA ARG A 60 10.22 -0.17 -8.62
C ARG A 60 11.68 -0.60 -8.75
N GLY A 61 12.48 -0.44 -7.72
CA GLY A 61 13.89 -0.79 -7.71
C GLY A 61 14.21 -2.21 -7.22
N GLY A 62 13.23 -2.97 -6.74
CA GLY A 62 13.44 -4.30 -6.18
C GLY A 62 13.29 -5.44 -7.19
N ARG A 63 13.31 -6.68 -6.69
CA ARG A 63 13.29 -7.91 -7.52
C ARG A 63 12.07 -8.04 -8.45
N LEU A 64 10.91 -7.46 -8.07
CA LEU A 64 9.70 -7.46 -8.89
C LEU A 64 9.39 -6.08 -9.50
N GLY A 65 10.38 -5.19 -9.56
CA GLY A 65 10.19 -3.82 -10.03
C GLY A 65 9.59 -3.73 -11.43
N GLU A 66 9.98 -4.61 -12.34
CA GLU A 66 9.46 -4.67 -13.72
C GLU A 66 7.95 -5.02 -13.77
N ARG A 67 7.42 -5.60 -12.71
CA ARG A 67 5.99 -5.96 -12.61
C ARG A 67 5.15 -4.82 -12.05
N VAL A 68 5.75 -3.82 -11.43
CA VAL A 68 5.04 -2.68 -10.82
C VAL A 68 4.60 -1.70 -11.90
N ILE A 69 3.30 -1.48 -12.01
CA ILE A 69 2.70 -0.52 -12.93
C ILE A 69 2.46 0.82 -12.24
N TYR A 70 1.86 0.79 -11.04
CA TYR A 70 1.49 1.99 -10.31
C TYR A 70 1.36 1.71 -8.81
N PHE A 71 1.72 2.69 -8.00
CA PHE A 71 1.43 2.76 -6.58
C PHE A 71 0.98 4.17 -6.23
N GLY A 72 -0.15 4.29 -5.51
CA GLY A 72 -0.65 5.60 -5.11
C GLY A 72 -1.69 5.53 -4.01
N PRO A 73 -1.91 6.65 -3.29
CA PRO A 73 -2.82 6.69 -2.16
C PRO A 73 -4.28 6.73 -2.58
N MET A 74 -5.14 6.23 -1.70
CA MET A 74 -6.58 6.41 -1.79
C MET A 74 -6.99 7.74 -1.16
N GLY A 75 -7.94 8.45 -1.76
CA GLY A 75 -8.42 9.73 -1.26
C GLY A 75 -9.04 9.66 0.15
N CYS A 76 -9.51 8.50 0.59
CA CYS A 76 -10.03 8.28 1.94
C CYS A 76 -8.95 8.24 3.04
N ARG A 77 -7.67 8.19 2.65
CA ARG A 77 -6.52 8.15 3.56
C ARG A 77 -6.46 6.91 4.45
N THR A 78 -7.03 5.79 3.97
CA THR A 78 -6.99 4.51 4.70
C THR A 78 -6.17 3.43 4.00
N GLY A 79 -5.64 3.73 2.83
CA GLY A 79 -4.83 2.76 2.09
C GLY A 79 -4.25 3.28 0.79
N PHE A 80 -3.67 2.35 0.04
CA PHE A 80 -3.03 2.60 -1.26
C PHE A 80 -3.49 1.55 -2.27
N TYR A 81 -3.41 1.89 -3.55
CA TYR A 81 -3.50 0.92 -4.63
C TYR A 81 -2.10 0.58 -5.15
N LEU A 82 -1.84 -0.70 -5.31
CA LEU A 82 -0.66 -1.24 -6.00
C LEU A 82 -1.15 -2.03 -7.21
N ILE A 83 -0.70 -1.64 -8.39
CA ILE A 83 -1.05 -2.33 -9.63
C ILE A 83 0.19 -3.05 -10.15
N MET A 84 0.06 -4.36 -10.36
CA MET A 84 1.14 -5.22 -10.83
C MET A 84 0.69 -6.08 -12.00
N ARG A 85 1.64 -6.43 -12.87
CA ARG A 85 1.43 -7.41 -13.95
C ARG A 85 1.87 -8.80 -13.52
N ASP A 86 1.60 -9.81 -14.36
CA ASP A 86 2.04 -11.20 -14.19
C ASP A 86 1.48 -11.91 -12.93
N ARG A 87 0.34 -11.52 -12.49
CA ARG A 87 -0.58 -12.09 -11.47
C ARG A 87 -0.06 -13.26 -10.64
N ASP A 88 0.97 -13.06 -9.83
CA ASP A 88 1.40 -14.01 -8.81
C ASP A 88 1.12 -13.40 -7.42
N ARG A 89 -0.08 -13.68 -6.89
CA ARG A 89 -0.56 -13.13 -5.62
C ARG A 89 0.38 -13.40 -4.46
N ARG A 90 0.90 -14.62 -4.38
CA ARG A 90 1.73 -15.02 -3.24
C ARG A 90 3.06 -14.30 -3.25
N ASP A 91 3.69 -14.24 -4.41
CA ASP A 91 4.96 -13.55 -4.57
C ASP A 91 4.79 -12.02 -4.42
N ASP A 92 3.69 -11.47 -4.94
CA ASP A 92 3.37 -10.06 -4.78
C ASP A 92 3.16 -9.69 -3.29
N TYR A 93 2.49 -10.56 -2.53
CA TYR A 93 2.30 -10.37 -1.08
C TYR A 93 3.64 -10.38 -0.33
N GLU A 94 4.50 -11.34 -0.60
CA GLU A 94 5.84 -11.38 -0.01
C GLU A 94 6.65 -10.14 -0.40
N TYR A 95 6.53 -9.69 -1.64
CA TYR A 95 7.21 -8.50 -2.14
C TYR A 95 6.75 -7.21 -1.43
N VAL A 96 5.48 -7.09 -1.14
CA VAL A 96 4.96 -5.96 -0.34
C VAL A 96 5.62 -5.95 1.04
N LYS A 97 5.70 -7.09 1.72
CA LYS A 97 6.36 -7.17 3.03
C LYS A 97 7.86 -6.82 2.94
N GLU A 98 8.56 -7.33 1.93
CA GLU A 98 9.96 -6.98 1.68
C GLU A 98 10.15 -5.47 1.47
N THR A 99 9.26 -4.85 0.71
CA THR A 99 9.28 -3.41 0.45
C THR A 99 9.08 -2.60 1.74
N LEU A 100 8.14 -3.01 2.59
CA LEU A 100 7.92 -2.38 3.89
C LEU A 100 9.14 -2.51 4.80
N GLU A 101 9.77 -3.68 4.82
CA GLU A 101 11.00 -3.92 5.58
C GLU A 101 12.13 -2.99 5.14
N LYS A 102 12.28 -2.77 3.83
CA LYS A 102 13.26 -1.83 3.29
C LYS A 102 12.99 -0.40 3.72
N ILE A 103 11.74 0.04 3.76
CA ILE A 103 11.38 1.38 4.25
C ILE A 103 11.76 1.52 5.72
N ILE A 104 11.41 0.53 6.55
CA ILE A 104 11.70 0.53 7.99
C ILE A 104 13.21 0.60 8.24
N ALA A 105 14.01 -0.13 7.44
CA ALA A 105 15.46 -0.18 7.56
C ALA A 105 16.18 0.96 6.83
N HIS A 106 15.45 1.85 6.15
CA HIS A 106 16.05 2.91 5.35
C HIS A 106 16.93 3.82 6.22
N ASP A 107 18.19 3.91 5.82
CA ASP A 107 19.20 4.77 6.45
C ASP A 107 19.71 5.73 5.38
N GLY A 108 19.19 6.92 5.36
CA GLY A 108 19.51 7.92 4.37
C GLY A 108 18.43 8.99 4.26
N GLU A 109 18.49 9.77 3.19
CA GLU A 109 17.56 10.86 2.98
C GLU A 109 16.23 10.36 2.42
N MET A 110 15.20 11.19 2.57
CA MET A 110 13.89 11.00 1.97
C MET A 110 14.00 11.00 0.44
N PHE A 111 13.37 10.01 -0.22
CA PHE A 111 13.36 9.94 -1.68
C PHE A 111 12.49 11.05 -2.29
N GLY A 112 12.97 11.67 -3.38
CA GLY A 112 12.20 12.64 -4.14
C GLY A 112 11.92 13.95 -3.42
N ALA A 113 12.75 14.35 -2.46
CA ALA A 113 12.53 15.51 -1.60
C ALA A 113 13.12 16.80 -2.18
N SER A 114 13.00 17.02 -3.48
CA SER A 114 13.45 18.25 -4.13
C SER A 114 12.34 18.84 -5.01
N PRO A 115 12.39 20.16 -5.27
CA PRO A 115 11.38 20.79 -6.12
C PRO A 115 11.39 20.32 -7.59
N LYS A 116 12.47 19.67 -8.03
CA LYS A 116 12.57 19.07 -9.36
C LYS A 116 11.85 17.72 -9.45
N GLU A 117 11.79 17.00 -8.34
CA GLU A 117 11.30 15.62 -8.27
C GLU A 117 9.85 15.54 -7.84
N CYS A 118 9.37 16.53 -7.10
CA CYS A 118 8.04 16.48 -6.48
C CYS A 118 7.35 17.85 -6.51
N GLY A 119 6.05 17.83 -6.79
CA GLY A 119 5.23 19.04 -6.82
C GLY A 119 4.96 19.65 -5.44
N ASN A 120 5.22 18.92 -4.36
CA ASN A 120 5.05 19.38 -2.99
C ASN A 120 6.10 18.77 -2.05
N TYR A 121 7.36 18.97 -2.37
CA TYR A 121 8.51 18.32 -1.71
C TYR A 121 8.67 18.68 -0.23
N ARG A 122 8.05 19.78 0.21
CA ARG A 122 8.12 20.20 1.63
C ARG A 122 7.21 19.39 2.55
N GLU A 123 6.20 18.74 2.01
CA GLU A 123 5.28 17.89 2.77
C GLU A 123 5.70 16.42 2.74
N LEU A 124 6.94 16.17 3.18
CA LEU A 124 7.54 14.84 3.29
C LEU A 124 8.21 14.68 4.65
N ASP A 125 8.02 13.52 5.27
CA ASP A 125 8.62 13.16 6.56
C ASP A 125 8.98 11.67 6.54
N LEU A 126 10.28 11.38 6.48
CA LEU A 126 10.81 10.02 6.45
C LEU A 126 10.38 9.20 7.67
N GLU A 127 10.44 9.80 8.86
CA GLU A 127 10.07 9.09 10.09
C GLU A 127 8.59 8.72 10.11
N ALA A 128 7.72 9.58 9.58
CA ALA A 128 6.30 9.27 9.42
C ALA A 128 6.09 8.08 8.47
N ALA A 129 6.81 8.02 7.35
CA ALA A 129 6.76 6.88 6.43
C ALA A 129 7.22 5.59 7.09
N LYS A 130 8.30 5.63 7.86
CA LYS A 130 8.84 4.46 8.57
C LYS A 130 7.87 3.96 9.63
N ARG A 131 7.25 4.85 10.38
CA ARG A 131 6.22 4.47 11.39
C ARG A 131 5.02 3.80 10.74
N GLU A 132 4.52 4.35 9.65
CA GLU A 132 3.37 3.78 8.94
C GLU A 132 3.71 2.43 8.30
N ALA A 133 4.89 2.30 7.71
CA ALA A 133 5.37 1.03 7.17
C ALA A 133 5.46 -0.06 8.25
N ALA A 134 5.99 0.28 9.43
CA ALA A 134 6.07 -0.64 10.56
C ALA A 134 4.69 -1.05 11.07
N ARG A 135 3.78 -0.11 11.18
CA ARG A 135 2.40 -0.36 11.58
C ARG A 135 1.70 -1.30 10.58
N TYR A 136 1.83 -1.04 9.29
CA TYR A 136 1.20 -1.86 8.26
C TYR A 136 1.80 -3.27 8.19
N LEU A 137 3.12 -3.39 8.24
CA LEU A 137 3.78 -4.70 8.25
C LEU A 137 3.30 -5.56 9.43
N ARG A 138 3.15 -4.95 10.60
CA ARG A 138 2.61 -5.63 11.79
C ARG A 138 1.19 -6.12 11.55
N ALA A 139 0.33 -5.31 10.94
CA ALA A 139 -1.03 -5.70 10.59
C ALA A 139 -1.07 -6.88 9.60
N LEU A 140 -0.20 -6.89 8.57
CA LEU A 140 -0.08 -8.00 7.64
C LEU A 140 0.33 -9.29 8.33
N LYS A 141 1.32 -9.22 9.22
CA LYS A 141 1.81 -10.38 9.97
C LYS A 141 0.76 -10.92 10.95
N GLU A 142 -0.04 -10.06 11.58
CA GLU A 142 -1.14 -10.47 12.44
C GLU A 142 -2.23 -11.22 11.66
N ARG A 143 -2.59 -10.74 10.49
CA ARG A 143 -3.55 -11.45 9.60
C ARG A 143 -2.99 -12.79 9.15
N GLU A 144 -1.71 -12.85 8.82
CA GLU A 144 -1.04 -14.09 8.44
C GLU A 144 -1.10 -15.13 9.55
N LYS A 145 -0.83 -14.74 10.81
CA LYS A 145 -0.98 -15.61 11.98
C LYS A 145 -2.42 -16.09 12.21
N ALA A 146 -3.41 -15.27 11.85
CA ALA A 146 -4.81 -15.62 11.96
C ALA A 146 -5.32 -16.47 10.77
N GLY A 147 -4.44 -16.86 9.83
CA GLY A 147 -4.80 -17.63 8.65
C GLY A 147 -5.60 -16.84 7.61
N LYS A 148 -5.47 -15.51 7.61
CA LYS A 148 -6.24 -14.61 6.74
C LYS A 148 -5.37 -13.87 5.71
N ALA A 149 -4.34 -14.51 5.21
CA ALA A 149 -3.45 -13.97 4.18
C ALA A 149 -3.77 -14.53 2.78
N ASP A 150 -5.03 -14.83 2.51
CA ASP A 150 -5.51 -15.32 1.21
C ASP A 150 -5.75 -14.20 0.19
N LEU A 151 -5.59 -12.94 0.60
CA LEU A 151 -5.80 -11.73 -0.19
C LEU A 151 -7.25 -11.53 -0.68
N GLU A 152 -8.19 -12.17 -0.02
CA GLU A 152 -9.62 -11.97 -0.26
C GLU A 152 -10.20 -11.06 0.82
N TYR A 153 -11.17 -10.20 0.43
CA TYR A 153 -11.87 -9.38 1.40
C TYR A 153 -12.65 -10.22 2.40
N ASP A 154 -12.64 -9.82 3.65
CA ASP A 154 -13.49 -10.43 4.66
C ASP A 154 -14.96 -10.24 4.28
N ARG A 155 -15.77 -11.24 4.58
CA ARG A 155 -17.21 -11.23 4.31
C ARG A 155 -18.00 -11.21 5.61
N PRO A 156 -19.25 -10.68 5.56
CA PRO A 156 -20.15 -10.75 6.69
C PRO A 156 -20.39 -12.19 7.15
#